data_e7299a2bd4a909bd410667872abc4b5b
#
_entry.id   e7299a2bd4a909bd410667872abc4b5b
#
_cell.length_a   1.000
_cell.length_b   1.000
_cell.length_c   1.000
_cell.angle_alpha   90.00
_cell.angle_beta   90.00
_cell.angle_gamma   90.00
#
_symmetry.space_group_name_H-M   'P 1'
#
loop_
_entity.id
_entity.type
_entity.pdbx_description
1 polymer ?
#
loop_
_entity_poly.entity_id
_entity_poly.type
_entity_poly.pdbx_seq_one_letter_code
_entity_poly.pdbx_strand_id
1 'polypeptide(L)'
;PPKEGETIDNIKIAKSRLKRLQDESSIKVIGNIQCITGYTIEVQEEQLKGKFFIKSDTHNFSGNVHTMDLTLEYIPDNPQIPEIEQQDIAVPVFKSSKRKKTTGGGNGSLKVDRGLSTGFDAWGGTTMNNGKNGCAEAVGKMGSYYSPFLAEQCNNGVVGVPSMVANAESAGLLEDFSIGNLEKGDVIVYGDNDHVVIYDGNGGYYGNSSSKNVVLHGRDYNSLNMTPTKIIKASKG
;
A
#
# COMPACT_ATOMS: atom_id res chain seq x y z
N PRO A 1 17.66 41.67 -2.66
CA PRO A 1 18.25 42.24 -3.86
C PRO A 1 19.21 41.21 -4.47
N PRO A 2 19.16 41.02 -5.81
CA PRO A 2 20.06 40.10 -6.49
C PRO A 2 21.51 40.54 -6.32
N LYS A 3 22.42 39.59 -6.32
CA LYS A 3 23.87 39.86 -6.27
C LYS A 3 24.29 40.47 -7.60
N GLU A 4 25.28 41.41 -7.54
CA GLU A 4 25.82 42.08 -8.69
C GLU A 4 26.37 41.07 -9.72
N GLY A 5 25.77 41.03 -10.93
CA GLY A 5 26.10 40.11 -12.02
C GLY A 5 25.08 39.02 -12.32
N GLU A 6 24.01 38.92 -11.56
CA GLU A 6 22.95 37.92 -11.77
C GLU A 6 21.88 38.46 -12.74
N THR A 7 21.86 37.89 -13.93
CA THR A 7 20.79 38.21 -14.92
C THR A 7 19.51 37.48 -14.51
N ILE A 8 18.54 38.24 -14.03
CA ILE A 8 17.21 37.70 -13.69
C ILE A 8 16.48 37.38 -15.01
N ASP A 9 16.26 36.09 -15.28
CA ASP A 9 15.41 35.66 -16.38
C ASP A 9 13.93 35.84 -15.99
N ASN A 10 13.40 37.02 -16.28
CA ASN A 10 12.02 37.38 -16.03
C ASN A 10 11.03 36.47 -16.75
N ILE A 11 11.43 35.85 -17.86
CA ILE A 11 10.60 34.91 -18.63
C ILE A 11 10.48 33.59 -17.86
N LYS A 12 11.59 33.11 -17.27
CA LYS A 12 11.61 31.90 -16.47
C LYS A 12 10.77 32.06 -15.19
N ILE A 13 10.86 33.24 -14.56
CA ILE A 13 10.03 33.58 -13.37
C ILE A 13 8.56 33.71 -13.75
N ALA A 14 8.25 34.35 -14.88
CA ALA A 14 6.87 34.46 -15.35
C ALA A 14 6.28 33.08 -15.69
N LYS A 15 7.04 32.20 -16.37
CA LYS A 15 6.62 30.83 -16.68
C LYS A 15 6.42 29.99 -15.42
N SER A 16 7.24 30.17 -14.37
CA SER A 16 7.07 29.46 -13.11
C SER A 16 5.86 29.93 -12.30
N ARG A 17 5.39 31.15 -12.53
CA ARG A 17 4.21 31.75 -11.89
C ARG A 17 2.92 31.63 -12.71
N LEU A 18 3.01 31.28 -13.98
CA LEU A 18 1.85 30.89 -14.77
C LEU A 18 1.32 29.58 -14.19
N LYS A 19 0.34 29.69 -13.29
CA LYS A 19 -0.49 28.54 -12.96
C LYS A 19 -1.12 28.08 -14.27
N ARG A 20 -0.86 26.82 -14.67
CA ARG A 20 -1.65 26.18 -15.73
C ARG A 20 -3.12 26.38 -15.40
N LEU A 21 -3.96 26.62 -16.41
CA LEU A 21 -5.40 26.44 -16.27
C LEU A 21 -5.59 25.07 -15.60
N GLN A 22 -6.05 25.07 -14.37
CA GLN A 22 -6.43 23.85 -13.68
C GLN A 22 -7.80 23.49 -14.23
N ASP A 23 -7.84 22.61 -15.23
CA ASP A 23 -9.08 22.02 -15.69
C ASP A 23 -9.54 21.02 -14.61
N GLU A 24 -10.28 21.55 -13.64
CA GLU A 24 -10.96 20.74 -12.63
C GLU A 24 -12.33 20.32 -13.17
N SER A 25 -12.58 19.04 -13.18
CA SER A 25 -13.86 18.45 -13.55
C SER A 25 -14.46 17.72 -12.36
N SER A 26 -15.75 17.88 -12.14
CA SER A 26 -16.49 17.12 -11.13
C SER A 26 -17.38 16.10 -11.81
N ILE A 27 -17.29 14.83 -11.38
CA ILE A 27 -18.14 13.76 -11.88
C ILE A 27 -18.85 13.05 -10.72
N LYS A 28 -20.09 12.62 -11.00
CA LYS A 28 -20.85 11.76 -10.12
C LYS A 28 -21.06 10.42 -10.80
N VAL A 29 -20.60 9.36 -10.16
CA VAL A 29 -20.57 8.01 -10.74
C VAL A 29 -21.01 6.95 -9.73
N ILE A 30 -21.23 5.74 -10.22
CA ILE A 30 -21.41 4.56 -9.36
C ILE A 30 -20.16 4.38 -8.54
N GLY A 31 -20.32 4.11 -7.23
CA GLY A 31 -19.22 4.07 -6.30
C GLY A 31 -18.27 2.91 -6.54
N ASN A 32 -16.98 3.25 -6.53
CA ASN A 32 -15.89 2.30 -6.45
C ASN A 32 -14.99 2.74 -5.28
N ILE A 33 -14.86 1.90 -4.27
CA ILE A 33 -14.08 2.22 -3.06
C ILE A 33 -12.58 2.43 -3.31
N GLN A 34 -12.10 2.07 -4.50
CA GLN A 34 -10.70 2.28 -4.91
C GLN A 34 -10.45 3.68 -5.48
N CYS A 35 -11.52 4.40 -5.85
CA CYS A 35 -11.41 5.76 -6.38
C CYS A 35 -11.33 6.76 -5.21
N ILE A 36 -10.14 6.90 -4.65
CA ILE A 36 -9.87 7.80 -3.51
C ILE A 36 -8.85 8.88 -3.88
N THR A 37 -8.90 9.99 -3.15
CA THR A 37 -7.96 11.10 -3.29
C THR A 37 -6.50 10.62 -3.29
N GLY A 38 -5.71 11.14 -4.22
CA GLY A 38 -4.31 10.78 -4.39
C GLY A 38 -4.05 9.70 -5.45
N TYR A 39 -5.09 9.11 -6.03
CA TYR A 39 -4.96 8.12 -7.10
C TYR A 39 -5.23 8.73 -8.48
N THR A 40 -4.78 8.03 -9.51
CA THR A 40 -5.04 8.36 -10.91
C THR A 40 -6.05 7.39 -11.48
N ILE A 41 -7.05 7.93 -12.21
CA ILE A 41 -8.02 7.12 -12.95
C ILE A 41 -7.96 7.45 -14.44
N GLU A 42 -8.34 6.50 -15.26
CA GLU A 42 -8.59 6.72 -16.69
C GLU A 42 -10.11 6.77 -16.91
N VAL A 43 -10.57 7.89 -17.46
CA VAL A 43 -11.98 8.09 -17.80
C VAL A 43 -12.13 7.91 -19.31
N GLN A 44 -13.15 7.15 -19.74
CA GLN A 44 -13.43 6.83 -21.15
C GLN A 44 -14.87 7.21 -21.54
N GLU A 45 -15.29 8.41 -21.16
CA GLU A 45 -16.57 8.98 -21.56
C GLU A 45 -16.42 9.90 -22.77
N GLU A 46 -17.48 10.05 -23.59
CA GLU A 46 -17.43 10.87 -24.81
C GLU A 46 -17.03 12.33 -24.54
N GLN A 47 -17.49 12.89 -23.42
CA GLN A 47 -17.24 14.29 -23.07
C GLN A 47 -16.06 14.48 -22.11
N LEU A 48 -15.55 13.41 -21.51
CA LEU A 48 -14.44 13.45 -20.55
C LEU A 48 -13.56 12.21 -20.76
N LYS A 49 -12.51 12.36 -21.56
CA LYS A 49 -11.62 11.25 -21.88
C LYS A 49 -10.18 11.58 -21.51
N GLY A 50 -9.50 10.65 -20.84
CA GLY A 50 -8.09 10.79 -20.49
C GLY A 50 -7.75 10.30 -19.10
N LYS A 51 -6.53 10.63 -18.66
CA LYS A 51 -6.03 10.32 -17.32
C LYS A 51 -6.24 11.52 -16.40
N PHE A 52 -6.75 11.24 -15.22
CA PHE A 52 -7.07 12.26 -14.23
C PHE A 52 -6.54 11.86 -12.86
N PHE A 53 -6.06 12.86 -12.13
CA PHE A 53 -5.73 12.75 -10.73
C PHE A 53 -6.96 13.07 -9.88
N ILE A 54 -7.28 12.24 -8.88
CA ILE A 54 -8.40 12.47 -7.96
C ILE A 54 -7.94 13.46 -6.88
N LYS A 55 -8.44 14.70 -6.94
CA LYS A 55 -8.15 15.74 -5.94
C LYS A 55 -8.98 15.60 -4.69
N SER A 56 -10.24 15.21 -4.84
CA SER A 56 -11.13 14.91 -3.72
C SER A 56 -12.16 13.86 -4.13
N ASP A 57 -12.60 13.08 -3.15
CA ASP A 57 -13.64 12.08 -3.28
C ASP A 57 -14.65 12.22 -2.14
N THR A 58 -15.91 11.95 -2.45
CA THR A 58 -16.99 11.80 -1.46
C THR A 58 -17.80 10.58 -1.81
N HIS A 59 -17.80 9.59 -0.91
CA HIS A 59 -18.54 8.35 -1.09
C HIS A 59 -19.88 8.41 -0.35
N ASN A 60 -20.98 8.22 -1.07
CA ASN A 60 -22.33 8.25 -0.55
C ASN A 60 -22.95 6.86 -0.61
N PHE A 61 -23.39 6.36 0.53
CA PHE A 61 -24.06 5.06 0.68
C PHE A 61 -25.50 5.29 1.08
N SER A 62 -26.45 4.82 0.26
CA SER A 62 -27.88 4.89 0.54
C SER A 62 -28.52 3.54 0.24
N GLY A 63 -28.94 2.82 1.29
CA GLY A 63 -29.38 1.43 1.15
C GLY A 63 -28.29 0.55 0.53
N ASN A 64 -28.60 -0.11 -0.59
CA ASN A 64 -27.64 -0.94 -1.33
C ASN A 64 -26.96 -0.19 -2.50
N VAL A 65 -27.11 1.13 -2.57
CA VAL A 65 -26.54 1.93 -3.66
C VAL A 65 -25.35 2.71 -3.12
N HIS A 66 -24.19 2.53 -3.76
CA HIS A 66 -22.98 3.31 -3.53
C HIS A 66 -22.77 4.26 -4.73
N THR A 67 -22.72 5.55 -4.46
CA THR A 67 -22.35 6.58 -5.46
C THR A 67 -21.16 7.37 -4.93
N MET A 68 -20.41 7.98 -5.82
CA MET A 68 -19.31 8.85 -5.43
C MET A 68 -19.28 10.11 -6.28
N ASP A 69 -18.88 11.21 -5.64
CA ASP A 69 -18.61 12.49 -6.27
C ASP A 69 -17.09 12.70 -6.26
N LEU A 70 -16.48 12.84 -7.43
CA LEU A 70 -15.04 13.00 -7.60
C LEU A 70 -14.72 14.37 -8.18
N THR A 71 -13.72 15.05 -7.62
CA THR A 71 -13.08 16.19 -8.25
C THR A 71 -11.79 15.72 -8.90
N LEU A 72 -11.68 15.91 -10.20
CA LEU A 72 -10.62 15.41 -11.07
C LEU A 72 -9.77 16.54 -11.60
N GLU A 73 -8.47 16.34 -11.68
CA GLU A 73 -7.52 17.20 -12.36
C GLU A 73 -6.92 16.45 -13.55
N TYR A 74 -7.00 17.03 -14.76
CA TYR A 74 -6.51 16.40 -15.98
C TYR A 74 -4.98 16.26 -15.97
N ILE A 75 -4.50 15.07 -16.32
CA ILE A 75 -3.07 14.77 -16.50
C ILE A 75 -2.81 14.71 -18.02
N PRO A 76 -2.10 15.69 -18.61
CA PRO A 76 -1.78 15.64 -20.04
C PRO A 76 -0.88 14.45 -20.35
N ASP A 77 -1.08 13.82 -21.50
CA ASP A 77 -0.36 12.61 -21.95
C ASP A 77 1.16 12.79 -22.10
N ASN A 78 1.65 14.03 -22.09
CA ASN A 78 3.06 14.35 -22.07
C ASN A 78 3.32 15.47 -21.05
N PRO A 79 3.36 15.14 -19.73
CA PRO A 79 3.86 16.11 -18.78
C PRO A 79 5.31 16.38 -19.15
N GLN A 80 5.60 17.56 -19.67
CA GLN A 80 6.97 18.07 -19.70
C GLN A 80 7.38 18.24 -18.23
N ILE A 81 7.91 17.16 -17.64
CA ILE A 81 8.60 17.25 -16.38
C ILE A 81 9.77 18.19 -16.65
N PRO A 82 9.82 19.38 -16.04
CA PRO A 82 11.01 20.19 -16.17
C PRO A 82 12.15 19.35 -15.62
N GLU A 83 13.15 19.11 -16.45
CA GLU A 83 14.40 18.48 -16.03
C GLU A 83 14.92 19.35 -14.88
N ILE A 84 14.76 18.86 -13.67
CA ILE A 84 15.35 19.50 -12.49
C ILE A 84 16.83 19.22 -12.65
N GLU A 85 17.59 20.22 -13.11
CA GLU A 85 19.05 20.17 -12.98
C GLU A 85 19.35 19.81 -11.51
N GLN A 86 19.92 18.64 -11.32
CA GLN A 86 20.39 18.21 -10.00
C GLN A 86 21.43 19.22 -9.56
N GLN A 87 21.03 20.19 -8.75
CA GLN A 87 22.00 20.93 -7.96
C GLN A 87 22.61 19.92 -6.99
N ASP A 88 23.92 19.74 -7.09
CA ASP A 88 24.73 18.98 -6.14
C ASP A 88 24.58 19.61 -4.74
N ILE A 89 23.50 19.26 -4.06
CA ILE A 89 23.38 19.51 -2.63
C ILE A 89 24.27 18.44 -2.00
N ALA A 90 25.42 18.83 -1.47
CA ALA A 90 26.29 17.97 -0.68
C ALA A 90 25.50 17.43 0.51
N VAL A 91 24.86 16.28 0.33
CA VAL A 91 24.20 15.55 1.41
C VAL A 91 25.33 14.95 2.26
N PRO A 92 25.34 15.13 3.59
CA PRO A 92 26.37 14.53 4.42
C PRO A 92 26.30 13.00 4.22
N VAL A 93 27.43 12.45 3.75
CA VAL A 93 27.58 11.02 3.50
C VAL A 93 27.60 10.30 4.86
N PHE A 94 26.44 9.79 5.27
CA PHE A 94 26.42 8.75 6.28
C PHE A 94 27.05 7.49 5.67
N LYS A 95 28.22 7.10 6.19
CA LYS A 95 28.89 5.86 5.78
C LYS A 95 27.97 4.69 6.09
N SER A 96 27.20 4.28 5.08
CA SER A 96 26.45 3.03 5.09
C SER A 96 27.45 1.88 5.17
N SER A 97 27.36 1.08 6.22
CA SER A 97 28.07 -0.18 6.31
C SER A 97 27.73 -1.04 5.09
N LYS A 98 28.75 -1.59 4.43
CA LYS A 98 28.63 -2.38 3.19
C LYS A 98 27.58 -3.48 3.34
N ARG A 99 26.37 -3.26 2.81
CA ARG A 99 25.41 -4.33 2.57
C ARG A 99 25.95 -5.20 1.45
N LYS A 100 26.17 -6.47 1.76
CA LYS A 100 26.53 -7.51 0.81
C LYS A 100 25.46 -7.54 -0.28
N LYS A 101 25.83 -7.25 -1.52
CA LYS A 101 24.95 -7.23 -2.70
C LYS A 101 24.49 -8.66 -2.96
N THR A 102 23.32 -9.04 -2.51
CA THR A 102 22.65 -10.25 -2.97
C THR A 102 22.00 -9.93 -4.31
N THR A 103 22.63 -10.36 -5.37
CA THR A 103 22.08 -10.45 -6.71
C THR A 103 20.97 -11.51 -6.72
N GLY A 104 19.74 -11.08 -6.90
CA GLY A 104 18.63 -12.00 -7.18
C GLY A 104 17.31 -11.47 -6.61
N GLY A 105 16.42 -10.92 -7.43
CA GLY A 105 15.03 -10.81 -7.02
C GLY A 105 14.19 -9.67 -7.54
N GLY A 106 14.39 -9.17 -8.76
CA GLY A 106 13.44 -8.20 -9.36
C GLY A 106 12.03 -8.78 -9.58
N ASN A 107 11.88 -10.10 -9.60
CA ASN A 107 10.61 -10.77 -9.87
C ASN A 107 9.79 -11.06 -8.59
N GLY A 108 10.43 -11.23 -7.43
CA GLY A 108 9.76 -11.54 -6.16
C GLY A 108 8.95 -10.36 -5.59
N SER A 109 9.51 -9.16 -5.63
CA SER A 109 8.84 -7.95 -5.13
C SER A 109 7.58 -7.62 -5.92
N LEU A 110 7.60 -7.73 -7.25
CA LEU A 110 6.42 -7.50 -8.11
C LEU A 110 5.33 -8.55 -7.87
N LYS A 111 5.69 -9.79 -7.57
CA LYS A 111 4.73 -10.85 -7.23
C LYS A 111 4.00 -10.53 -5.93
N VAL A 112 4.75 -10.14 -4.90
CA VAL A 112 4.19 -9.74 -3.60
C VAL A 112 3.30 -8.50 -3.75
N ASP A 113 3.73 -7.47 -4.47
CA ASP A 113 2.96 -6.25 -4.69
C ASP A 113 1.60 -6.52 -5.33
N ARG A 114 1.61 -7.27 -6.45
CA ARG A 114 0.38 -7.63 -7.16
C ARG A 114 -0.52 -8.55 -6.34
N GLY A 115 0.06 -9.58 -5.73
CA GLY A 115 -0.71 -10.55 -4.95
C GLY A 115 -1.35 -9.92 -3.72
N LEU A 116 -0.63 -9.05 -3.02
CA LEU A 116 -1.16 -8.36 -1.83
C LEU A 116 -2.28 -7.39 -2.21
N SER A 117 -2.13 -6.62 -3.30
CA SER A 117 -3.20 -5.79 -3.84
C SER A 117 -4.43 -6.62 -4.22
N THR A 118 -4.25 -7.68 -5.01
CA THR A 118 -5.35 -8.57 -5.42
C THR A 118 -6.03 -9.23 -4.21
N GLY A 119 -5.25 -9.66 -3.21
CA GLY A 119 -5.78 -10.25 -1.98
C GLY A 119 -6.61 -9.25 -1.17
N PHE A 120 -6.15 -8.01 -1.07
CA PHE A 120 -6.93 -6.98 -0.39
C PHE A 120 -8.17 -6.55 -1.19
N ASP A 121 -8.09 -6.48 -2.52
CA ASP A 121 -9.24 -6.20 -3.38
C ASP A 121 -10.33 -7.28 -3.23
N ALA A 122 -9.93 -8.53 -3.04
CA ALA A 122 -10.86 -9.65 -2.86
C ALA A 122 -11.50 -9.70 -1.46
N TRP A 123 -10.75 -9.32 -0.41
CA TRP A 123 -11.17 -9.57 0.98
C TRP A 123 -11.29 -8.30 1.83
N GLY A 124 -10.78 -7.15 1.40
CA GLY A 124 -10.90 -5.87 2.11
C GLY A 124 -12.38 -5.49 2.32
N GLY A 125 -12.70 -5.00 3.50
CA GLY A 125 -14.07 -4.65 3.87
C GLY A 125 -14.98 -5.85 4.18
N THR A 126 -14.50 -7.10 4.05
CA THR A 126 -15.30 -8.29 4.36
C THR A 126 -15.13 -8.76 5.81
N THR A 127 -16.11 -9.47 6.31
CA THR A 127 -16.05 -10.17 7.60
C THR A 127 -15.53 -11.58 7.39
N MET A 128 -14.61 -12.03 8.25
CA MET A 128 -14.12 -13.41 8.21
C MET A 128 -15.12 -14.37 8.87
N ASN A 129 -15.13 -15.64 8.45
CA ASN A 129 -16.03 -16.66 9.02
C ASN A 129 -15.79 -16.83 10.52
N ASN A 130 -14.55 -16.71 10.97
CA ASN A 130 -14.17 -16.77 12.39
C ASN A 130 -14.42 -15.44 13.14
N GLY A 131 -15.08 -14.48 12.50
CA GLY A 131 -15.50 -13.22 13.09
C GLY A 131 -14.33 -12.42 13.65
N LYS A 132 -14.43 -12.02 14.93
CA LYS A 132 -13.41 -11.21 15.61
C LYS A 132 -12.06 -11.93 15.72
N ASN A 133 -12.03 -13.25 15.68
CA ASN A 133 -10.82 -14.08 15.75
C ASN A 133 -10.30 -14.47 14.35
N GLY A 134 -10.79 -13.82 13.31
CA GLY A 134 -10.46 -14.12 11.91
C GLY A 134 -9.12 -13.57 11.40
N CYS A 135 -8.17 -13.25 12.29
CA CYS A 135 -6.88 -12.66 11.87
C CYS A 135 -6.03 -13.62 11.02
N ALA A 136 -5.87 -14.87 11.44
CA ALA A 136 -5.15 -15.89 10.66
C ALA A 136 -5.89 -16.25 9.38
N GLU A 137 -7.22 -16.34 9.42
CA GLU A 137 -8.06 -16.56 8.24
C GLU A 137 -7.86 -15.44 7.20
N ALA A 138 -7.89 -14.18 7.63
CA ALA A 138 -7.70 -13.03 6.76
C ALA A 138 -6.30 -13.02 6.12
N VAL A 139 -5.27 -13.28 6.93
CA VAL A 139 -3.88 -13.38 6.46
C VAL A 139 -3.72 -14.51 5.45
N GLY A 140 -4.25 -15.70 5.73
CA GLY A 140 -4.23 -16.83 4.80
C GLY A 140 -4.92 -16.51 3.48
N LYS A 141 -6.14 -15.97 3.54
CA LYS A 141 -6.93 -15.60 2.35
C LYS A 141 -6.25 -14.53 1.51
N MET A 142 -5.82 -13.41 2.11
CA MET A 142 -5.14 -12.34 1.37
C MET A 142 -3.77 -12.78 0.86
N GLY A 143 -3.00 -13.47 1.69
CA GLY A 143 -1.64 -13.90 1.36
C GLY A 143 -1.56 -15.01 0.33
N SER A 144 -2.65 -15.77 0.11
CA SER A 144 -2.71 -16.86 -0.88
C SER A 144 -2.41 -16.42 -2.31
N TYR A 145 -2.57 -15.13 -2.61
CA TYR A 145 -2.32 -14.58 -3.93
C TYR A 145 -0.84 -14.39 -4.26
N TYR A 146 0.06 -14.43 -3.27
CA TYR A 146 1.50 -14.25 -3.51
C TYR A 146 2.40 -15.27 -2.81
N SER A 147 1.97 -15.83 -1.68
CA SER A 147 2.76 -16.74 -0.84
C SER A 147 2.23 -18.16 -0.93
N PRO A 148 3.03 -19.14 -1.42
CA PRO A 148 2.69 -20.56 -1.37
C PRO A 148 2.37 -21.04 0.04
N PHE A 149 3.13 -20.59 1.05
CA PHE A 149 2.87 -20.92 2.44
C PHE A 149 1.47 -20.47 2.89
N LEU A 150 1.11 -19.20 2.64
CA LEU A 150 -0.20 -18.66 3.03
C LEU A 150 -1.34 -19.28 2.22
N ALA A 151 -1.09 -19.65 0.95
CA ALA A 151 -2.04 -20.39 0.15
C ALA A 151 -2.33 -21.79 0.75
N GLU A 152 -1.31 -22.47 1.25
CA GLU A 152 -1.46 -23.75 1.95
C GLU A 152 -2.25 -23.59 3.24
N GLN A 153 -1.95 -22.54 4.07
CA GLN A 153 -2.75 -22.24 5.26
C GLN A 153 -4.22 -22.03 4.93
N CYS A 154 -4.50 -21.25 3.87
CA CYS A 154 -5.87 -20.99 3.41
C CYS A 154 -6.58 -22.27 2.95
N ASN A 155 -5.92 -23.09 2.13
CA ASN A 155 -6.47 -24.35 1.60
C ASN A 155 -6.74 -25.38 2.69
N ASN A 156 -5.90 -25.42 3.72
CA ASN A 156 -6.04 -26.31 4.88
C ASN A 156 -7.00 -25.76 5.94
N GLY A 157 -7.62 -24.59 5.70
CA GLY A 157 -8.59 -23.99 6.61
C GLY A 157 -8.00 -23.56 7.95
N VAL A 158 -6.71 -23.16 7.99
CA VAL A 158 -6.06 -22.68 9.21
C VAL A 158 -6.64 -21.33 9.60
N VAL A 159 -7.32 -21.27 10.73
CA VAL A 159 -7.97 -20.08 11.28
C VAL A 159 -7.38 -19.60 12.61
N GLY A 160 -6.53 -20.40 13.21
CA GLY A 160 -5.87 -20.09 14.49
C GLY A 160 -4.44 -19.60 14.30
N VAL A 161 -4.06 -18.52 15.01
CA VAL A 161 -2.69 -17.98 14.99
C VAL A 161 -1.66 -18.98 15.48
N PRO A 162 -1.87 -19.70 16.62
CA PRO A 162 -0.91 -20.70 17.09
C PRO A 162 -0.61 -21.78 16.05
N SER A 163 -1.65 -22.23 15.32
CA SER A 163 -1.48 -23.24 14.27
C SER A 163 -0.68 -22.70 13.08
N MET A 164 -0.96 -21.46 12.64
CA MET A 164 -0.21 -20.80 11.57
C MET A 164 1.28 -20.63 11.94
N VAL A 165 1.56 -20.22 13.19
CA VAL A 165 2.94 -20.06 13.71
C VAL A 165 3.66 -21.40 13.75
N ALA A 166 3.04 -22.47 14.27
CA ALA A 166 3.63 -23.80 14.32
C ALA A 166 3.95 -24.36 12.91
N ASN A 167 3.05 -24.10 11.94
CA ASN A 167 3.28 -24.47 10.55
C ASN A 167 4.44 -23.67 9.94
N ALA A 168 4.56 -22.37 10.26
CA ALA A 168 5.67 -21.54 9.81
C ALA A 168 7.01 -21.97 10.38
N GLU A 169 7.03 -22.35 11.67
CA GLU A 169 8.22 -22.92 12.33
C GLU A 169 8.65 -24.21 11.65
N SER A 170 7.71 -25.11 11.40
CA SER A 170 7.96 -26.39 10.71
C SER A 170 8.47 -26.19 9.28
N ALA A 171 8.03 -25.11 8.61
CA ALA A 171 8.48 -24.73 7.27
C ALA A 171 9.81 -23.96 7.27
N GLY A 172 10.38 -23.63 8.42
CA GLY A 172 11.61 -22.82 8.53
C GLY A 172 11.42 -21.35 8.12
N LEU A 173 10.20 -20.84 8.22
CA LEU A 173 9.84 -19.47 7.84
C LEU A 173 9.66 -18.53 9.04
N LEU A 174 9.84 -19.01 10.27
CA LEU A 174 9.64 -18.24 11.49
C LEU A 174 10.96 -17.62 11.96
N GLU A 175 10.93 -16.31 12.22
CA GLU A 175 12.07 -15.56 12.79
C GLU A 175 11.58 -14.71 13.98
N ASP A 176 12.49 -14.37 14.90
CA ASP A 176 12.21 -13.37 15.92
C ASP A 176 12.00 -12.00 15.29
N PHE A 177 11.11 -11.19 15.89
CA PHE A 177 10.79 -9.88 15.34
C PHE A 177 12.00 -8.95 15.34
N SER A 178 12.33 -8.46 14.15
CA SER A 178 13.29 -7.38 13.92
C SER A 178 12.82 -6.53 12.75
N ILE A 179 12.70 -5.23 12.95
CA ILE A 179 12.32 -4.31 11.88
C ILE A 179 13.28 -4.34 10.68
N GLY A 180 14.55 -4.65 10.92
CA GLY A 180 15.56 -4.79 9.85
C GLY A 180 15.36 -6.01 8.96
N ASN A 181 14.62 -7.01 9.43
CA ASN A 181 14.33 -8.26 8.73
C ASN A 181 12.93 -8.27 8.10
N LEU A 182 12.09 -7.29 8.44
CA LEU A 182 10.71 -7.23 7.98
C LEU A 182 10.64 -6.75 6.53
N GLU A 183 10.04 -7.55 5.66
CA GLU A 183 9.86 -7.27 4.24
C GLU A 183 8.36 -7.21 3.90
N LYS A 184 8.00 -6.44 2.86
CA LYS A 184 6.62 -6.37 2.37
C LYS A 184 6.07 -7.76 2.08
N GLY A 185 4.88 -8.07 2.59
CA GLY A 185 4.25 -9.37 2.46
C GLY A 185 4.63 -10.38 3.55
N ASP A 186 5.55 -10.05 4.45
CA ASP A 186 5.78 -10.86 5.64
C ASP A 186 4.63 -10.71 6.63
N VAL A 187 4.43 -11.71 7.47
CA VAL A 187 3.41 -11.69 8.51
C VAL A 187 4.04 -11.33 9.84
N ILE A 188 3.52 -10.30 10.49
CA ILE A 188 3.89 -9.91 11.85
C ILE A 188 3.01 -10.68 12.83
N VAL A 189 3.63 -11.35 13.79
CA VAL A 189 2.96 -12.04 14.90
C VAL A 189 3.10 -11.19 16.16
N TYR A 190 2.02 -11.07 16.90
CA TYR A 190 1.94 -10.27 18.13
C TYR A 190 1.65 -11.13 19.37
N GLY A 191 2.19 -10.67 20.51
CA GLY A 191 1.95 -11.30 21.80
C GLY A 191 2.46 -12.73 21.84
N ASP A 192 1.75 -13.59 22.57
CA ASP A 192 2.01 -15.03 22.59
C ASP A 192 1.16 -15.77 21.55
N ASN A 193 1.36 -15.38 20.28
CA ASN A 193 0.57 -15.84 19.12
C ASN A 193 -0.91 -15.40 19.17
N ASP A 194 -1.16 -14.17 19.65
CA ASP A 194 -2.51 -13.66 19.86
C ASP A 194 -3.10 -13.05 18.58
N HIS A 195 -2.25 -12.45 17.74
CA HIS A 195 -2.69 -11.77 16.54
C HIS A 195 -1.67 -11.81 15.41
N VAL A 196 -2.14 -11.71 14.15
CA VAL A 196 -1.30 -11.67 12.95
C VAL A 196 -1.83 -10.67 11.95
N VAL A 197 -0.90 -10.01 11.26
CA VAL A 197 -1.18 -9.11 10.13
C VAL A 197 -0.12 -9.25 9.05
N ILE A 198 -0.42 -8.89 7.81
CA ILE A 198 0.56 -8.81 6.72
C ILE A 198 1.16 -7.40 6.68
N TYR A 199 2.47 -7.29 6.67
CA TYR A 199 3.18 -6.02 6.56
C TYR A 199 3.07 -5.44 5.13
N ASP A 200 2.72 -4.16 5.00
CA ASP A 200 2.51 -3.51 3.71
C ASP A 200 3.80 -2.97 3.06
N GLY A 201 4.93 -3.03 3.76
CA GLY A 201 6.22 -2.52 3.29
C GLY A 201 6.50 -1.05 3.61
N ASN A 202 5.50 -0.31 4.15
CA ASN A 202 5.59 1.13 4.39
C ASN A 202 5.19 1.53 5.83
N GLY A 203 5.25 0.59 6.76
CA GLY A 203 4.88 0.83 8.16
C GLY A 203 3.43 0.50 8.49
N GLY A 204 2.59 0.25 7.50
CA GLY A 204 1.21 -0.19 7.66
C GLY A 204 1.04 -1.71 7.63
N TYR A 205 -0.21 -2.15 7.62
CA TYR A 205 -0.53 -3.59 7.64
C TYR A 205 -1.89 -3.89 7.02
N TYR A 206 -2.07 -5.12 6.55
CA TYR A 206 -3.37 -5.69 6.17
C TYR A 206 -3.75 -6.78 7.16
N GLY A 207 -4.98 -6.74 7.66
CA GLY A 207 -5.43 -7.74 8.63
C GLY A 207 -6.88 -7.59 9.04
N ASN A 208 -7.36 -8.54 9.84
CA ASN A 208 -8.70 -8.49 10.42
C ASN A 208 -8.69 -7.64 11.69
N SER A 209 -9.56 -6.64 11.75
CA SER A 209 -9.78 -5.84 12.95
C SER A 209 -10.78 -6.54 13.88
N SER A 210 -10.33 -6.98 15.05
CA SER A 210 -11.20 -7.59 16.05
C SER A 210 -12.28 -6.63 16.57
N SER A 211 -12.00 -5.33 16.64
CA SER A 211 -12.96 -4.32 17.09
C SER A 211 -14.03 -4.00 16.06
N LYS A 212 -13.65 -3.92 14.77
CA LYS A 212 -14.54 -3.61 13.64
C LYS A 212 -15.12 -4.86 12.99
N ASN A 213 -14.59 -6.03 13.29
CA ASN A 213 -14.95 -7.32 12.68
C ASN A 213 -14.88 -7.30 11.14
N VAL A 214 -13.81 -6.71 10.60
CA VAL A 214 -13.64 -6.49 9.16
C VAL A 214 -12.16 -6.51 8.79
N VAL A 215 -11.85 -7.00 7.60
CA VAL A 215 -10.50 -6.90 7.00
C VAL A 215 -10.24 -5.47 6.57
N LEU A 216 -9.11 -4.92 6.98
CA LEU A 216 -8.73 -3.53 6.68
C LEU A 216 -7.25 -3.39 6.37
N HIS A 217 -6.90 -2.23 5.79
CA HIS A 217 -5.53 -1.72 5.70
C HIS A 217 -5.31 -0.69 6.81
N GLY A 218 -4.45 -1.02 7.76
CA GLY A 218 -4.06 -0.12 8.85
C GLY A 218 -2.78 0.65 8.50
N ARG A 219 -2.68 1.88 8.98
CA ARG A 219 -1.56 2.78 8.61
C ARG A 219 -0.28 2.54 9.41
N ASP A 220 -0.40 1.94 10.59
CA ASP A 220 0.74 1.73 11.49
C ASP A 220 0.59 0.40 12.23
N TYR A 221 1.50 -0.54 11.96
CA TYR A 221 1.50 -1.84 12.60
C TYR A 221 1.80 -1.78 14.11
N ASN A 222 2.41 -0.68 14.61
CA ASN A 222 2.63 -0.47 16.04
C ASN A 222 1.38 0.04 16.79
N SER A 223 0.34 0.47 16.06
CA SER A 223 -0.88 1.03 16.67
C SER A 223 -1.84 -0.01 17.25
N LEU A 224 -1.49 -1.30 17.15
CA LEU A 224 -2.37 -2.40 17.59
C LEU A 224 -2.40 -2.64 19.12
N ASN A 225 -1.68 -1.85 19.91
CA ASN A 225 -1.54 -2.00 21.36
C ASN A 225 -1.05 -3.41 21.78
N MET A 226 -0.29 -4.05 20.92
CA MET A 226 0.28 -5.39 21.10
C MET A 226 1.75 -5.35 20.68
N THR A 227 2.59 -6.12 21.32
CA THR A 227 4.03 -6.17 21.01
C THR A 227 4.28 -7.16 19.88
N PRO A 228 4.92 -6.76 18.75
CA PRO A 228 5.39 -7.69 17.74
C PRO A 228 6.46 -8.62 18.34
N THR A 229 6.34 -9.92 18.14
CA THR A 229 7.24 -10.93 18.74
C THR A 229 7.95 -11.78 17.71
N LYS A 230 7.31 -12.08 16.57
CA LYS A 230 7.87 -12.92 15.51
C LYS A 230 7.50 -12.41 14.13
N ILE A 231 8.24 -12.88 13.12
CA ILE A 231 7.97 -12.64 11.70
C ILE A 231 7.84 -14.01 11.02
N ILE A 232 6.76 -14.19 10.26
CA ILE A 232 6.68 -15.29 9.30
C ILE A 232 7.12 -14.74 7.93
N LYS A 233 8.21 -15.30 7.39
CA LYS A 233 8.82 -14.86 6.13
C LYS A 233 8.01 -15.31 4.91
N ALA A 234 6.72 -14.94 4.89
CA ALA A 234 5.76 -15.33 3.88
C ALA A 234 6.06 -14.73 2.49
N SER A 235 6.83 -13.66 2.43
CA SER A 235 7.31 -13.06 1.17
C SER A 235 8.33 -13.95 0.42
N LYS A 236 8.94 -14.91 1.11
CA LYS A 236 9.98 -15.82 0.60
C LYS A 236 9.49 -17.26 0.40
N GLY A 237 8.35 -17.60 1.01
CA GLY A 237 7.76 -18.93 1.00
C GLY A 237 6.96 -19.27 -0.27
#